data_ff11d943339214d51d9d4b612700a1b8
#
_entry.id   ff11d943339214d51d9d4b612700a1b8
#
_cell.length_a   1.000
_cell.length_b   1.000
_cell.length_c   1.000
_cell.angle_alpha   90.00
_cell.angle_beta   90.00
_cell.angle_gamma   90.00
#
_symmetry.space_group_name_H-M   'P 1'
#
loop_
_entity.id
_entity.type
_entity.pdbx_description
1 polymer ?
#
loop_
_entity_poly.entity_id
_entity_poly.type
_entity_poly.pdbx_seq_one_letter_code
_entity_poly.pdbx_strand_id
1 'polypeptide(L)'
;GYYSKLRIRSDDVLQYEDIPNAGNVNLKTNRLFRDITAWYHVVVRVDTTQSTEADRVRIYVNGNQITSFSTATYPAQDNNQQANENSSMSVTVGGRTATNDAYWDGQMAHVHYSDGQSYAPSTFGETDSNGVWIPKTSPTVSYGVNGFFLKFDNDSNMGLDSSGQSHNLTTTGTIIQNKDTPTNNGTVINKLDRRTNDMTVTNAGNTGETNASVYTPGTMNLGADSGKWYWEIKVASKTGAQDWHMLGIMGQTRRESNVYLGQVDDQYGYYGQNGQSYHGATGSTFGDTYGVGNIIGVAMDLDNNKLYFHKDGVYQNSGDPTSGSTGTGAISITAASATEDGFYRPAISYYDSTTKATYQCNFGNGYFGTTKITSAGSNGNGSLFEFDVPTGYYALNTKNLKDQS
;
A
#
# COMPACT_ATOMS: atom_id res chain seq x y z
N GLY A 1 23.53 -22.01 -12.40
CA GLY A 1 22.72 -21.74 -13.59
C GLY A 1 22.79 -20.27 -13.94
N TYR A 2 22.53 -19.94 -15.19
CA TYR A 2 22.55 -18.58 -15.73
C TYR A 2 21.23 -17.88 -15.39
N TYR A 3 21.27 -16.61 -15.00
CA TYR A 3 20.08 -15.82 -14.72
C TYR A 3 20.38 -14.32 -14.67
N SER A 4 19.35 -13.51 -14.91
CA SER A 4 19.33 -12.10 -14.60
C SER A 4 18.18 -11.83 -13.64
N LYS A 5 18.41 -11.03 -12.59
CA LYS A 5 17.36 -10.70 -11.63
C LYS A 5 17.52 -9.32 -11.00
N LEU A 6 16.40 -8.66 -10.83
CA LEU A 6 16.25 -7.48 -9.99
C LEU A 6 15.36 -7.86 -8.81
N ARG A 7 15.78 -7.58 -7.57
CA ARG A 7 15.02 -7.93 -6.36
C ARG A 7 15.26 -6.98 -5.21
N ILE A 8 14.30 -6.84 -4.33
CA ILE A 8 14.50 -6.41 -2.96
C ILE A 8 14.76 -7.67 -2.13
N ARG A 9 15.82 -7.65 -1.35
CA ARG A 9 16.28 -8.80 -0.55
C ARG A 9 15.63 -8.77 0.83
N SER A 10 15.77 -9.87 1.58
CA SER A 10 15.33 -9.97 2.99
C SER A 10 16.09 -9.04 3.95
N ASP A 11 17.21 -8.46 3.51
CA ASP A 11 17.98 -7.42 4.22
C ASP A 11 17.62 -6.00 3.75
N ASP A 12 16.45 -5.83 3.11
CA ASP A 12 15.85 -4.58 2.63
C ASP A 12 16.66 -3.83 1.56
N VAL A 13 17.66 -4.43 0.95
CA VAL A 13 18.45 -3.79 -0.11
C VAL A 13 17.98 -4.17 -1.51
N LEU A 14 18.13 -3.25 -2.47
CA LEU A 14 17.91 -3.53 -3.87
C LEU A 14 19.17 -4.17 -4.46
N GLN A 15 18.98 -5.26 -5.18
CA GLN A 15 20.05 -5.96 -5.86
C GLN A 15 19.70 -6.22 -7.32
N TYR A 16 20.60 -5.84 -8.23
CA TYR A 16 20.63 -6.33 -9.60
C TYR A 16 21.78 -7.31 -9.76
N GLU A 17 21.50 -8.46 -10.31
CA GLU A 17 22.46 -9.54 -10.49
C GLU A 17 22.23 -10.19 -11.85
N ASP A 18 23.30 -10.31 -12.62
CA ASP A 18 23.31 -11.00 -13.91
C ASP A 18 24.48 -11.95 -13.93
N ILE A 19 24.23 -13.24 -14.13
CA ILE A 19 25.22 -14.30 -14.16
C ILE A 19 25.22 -14.96 -15.54
N PRO A 20 25.94 -14.38 -16.53
CA PRO A 20 26.15 -14.96 -17.84
C PRO A 20 27.25 -16.01 -17.81
N ASN A 21 27.53 -16.62 -18.98
CA ASN A 21 28.65 -17.52 -19.19
C ASN A 21 30.03 -16.88 -18.90
N ALA A 22 30.10 -15.55 -19.04
CA ALA A 22 31.35 -14.79 -18.79
C ALA A 22 31.01 -13.42 -18.22
N GLY A 23 31.58 -13.08 -17.04
CA GLY A 23 31.52 -11.75 -16.44
C GLY A 23 30.21 -11.49 -15.66
N ASN A 24 30.20 -11.76 -14.37
CA ASN A 24 29.09 -11.52 -13.48
C ASN A 24 28.87 -10.03 -13.23
N VAL A 25 27.61 -9.62 -13.18
CA VAL A 25 27.17 -8.34 -12.62
C VAL A 25 26.58 -8.58 -11.24
N ASN A 26 26.97 -7.78 -10.26
CA ASN A 26 26.34 -7.78 -8.94
C ASN A 26 26.42 -6.39 -8.34
N LEU A 27 25.29 -5.68 -8.35
CA LEU A 27 25.13 -4.38 -7.71
C LEU A 27 24.18 -4.51 -6.55
N LYS A 28 24.68 -4.35 -5.33
CA LYS A 28 23.90 -4.39 -4.08
C LYS A 28 23.95 -3.03 -3.40
N THR A 29 22.81 -2.37 -3.25
CA THR A 29 22.73 -1.01 -2.69
C THR A 29 23.10 -0.99 -1.20
N ASN A 30 23.63 0.16 -0.71
CA ASN A 30 23.66 0.47 0.71
C ASN A 30 22.32 1.05 1.19
N ARG A 31 21.54 1.66 0.27
CA ARG A 31 20.19 2.17 0.57
C ARG A 31 19.28 1.01 0.93
N LEU A 32 18.48 1.22 1.98
CA LEU A 32 17.45 0.28 2.46
C LEU A 32 16.07 0.72 1.98
N PHE A 33 15.22 -0.25 1.60
CA PHE A 33 13.87 -0.08 1.08
C PHE A 33 12.87 -0.65 2.09
N ARG A 34 12.73 0.01 3.24
CA ARG A 34 11.92 -0.43 4.39
C ARG A 34 10.52 0.13 4.43
N ASP A 35 10.28 1.23 3.73
CA ASP A 35 8.98 1.86 3.69
C ASP A 35 8.09 1.12 2.69
N ILE A 36 7.24 0.23 3.21
CA ILE A 36 6.28 -0.55 2.42
C ILE A 36 5.06 0.28 2.01
N THR A 37 4.94 1.53 2.48
CA THR A 37 3.85 2.44 2.12
C THR A 37 4.21 3.32 0.92
N ALA A 38 5.49 3.35 0.53
CA ALA A 38 6.00 4.17 -0.55
C ALA A 38 6.05 3.40 -1.88
N TRP A 39 5.72 4.10 -2.96
CA TRP A 39 6.01 3.66 -4.31
C TRP A 39 7.46 4.01 -4.69
N TYR A 40 8.17 3.05 -5.28
CA TYR A 40 9.52 3.23 -5.80
C TYR A 40 9.52 3.01 -7.30
N HIS A 41 9.92 4.02 -8.06
CA HIS A 41 10.20 3.86 -9.49
C HIS A 41 11.65 3.41 -9.65
N VAL A 42 11.86 2.19 -10.13
CA VAL A 42 13.18 1.60 -10.28
C VAL A 42 13.50 1.44 -11.76
N VAL A 43 14.66 1.93 -12.19
CA VAL A 43 15.21 1.71 -13.53
C VAL A 43 16.59 1.10 -13.41
N VAL A 44 16.80 -0.05 -14.06
CA VAL A 44 18.12 -0.61 -14.30
C VAL A 44 18.46 -0.37 -15.77
N ARG A 45 19.53 0.38 -15.98
CA ARG A 45 20.06 0.66 -17.31
C ARG A 45 21.32 -0.14 -17.52
N VAL A 46 21.37 -0.93 -18.60
CA VAL A 46 22.53 -1.71 -19.00
C VAL A 46 23.01 -1.21 -20.36
N ASP A 47 24.29 -0.85 -20.44
CA ASP A 47 24.97 -0.42 -21.67
C ASP A 47 26.43 -0.80 -21.58
N THR A 48 26.75 -2.00 -22.01
CA THR A 48 28.11 -2.57 -21.89
C THR A 48 29.12 -1.91 -22.84
N THR A 49 28.71 -1.08 -23.79
CA THR A 49 29.60 -0.38 -24.71
C THR A 49 30.40 0.75 -24.02
N GLN A 50 29.98 1.14 -22.81
CA GLN A 50 30.61 2.24 -22.07
C GLN A 50 32.06 1.90 -21.68
N SER A 51 32.97 2.87 -21.90
CA SER A 51 34.37 2.72 -21.55
C SER A 51 34.61 2.64 -20.03
N THR A 52 33.84 3.48 -19.28
CA THR A 52 33.89 3.49 -17.82
C THR A 52 33.08 2.32 -17.27
N GLU A 53 33.69 1.52 -16.44
CA GLU A 53 33.13 0.29 -15.87
C GLU A 53 31.79 0.57 -15.12
N ALA A 54 31.75 1.61 -14.24
CA ALA A 54 30.58 1.96 -13.47
C ALA A 54 29.44 2.54 -14.32
N ASP A 55 29.67 2.87 -15.58
CA ASP A 55 28.67 3.38 -16.50
C ASP A 55 27.96 2.27 -17.28
N ARG A 56 28.50 1.05 -17.26
CA ARG A 56 27.92 -0.09 -17.97
C ARG A 56 26.63 -0.59 -17.36
N VAL A 57 26.47 -0.47 -16.04
CA VAL A 57 25.23 -0.80 -15.35
C VAL A 57 24.93 0.28 -14.30
N ARG A 58 23.79 0.92 -14.42
CA ARG A 58 23.33 1.98 -13.49
C ARG A 58 21.94 1.64 -12.95
N ILE A 59 21.74 1.89 -11.67
CA ILE A 59 20.45 1.77 -11.01
C ILE A 59 19.97 3.16 -10.64
N TYR A 60 18.70 3.43 -10.94
CA TYR A 60 18.04 4.68 -10.57
C TYR A 60 16.81 4.37 -9.71
N VAL A 61 16.55 5.22 -8.73
CA VAL A 61 15.35 5.17 -7.91
C VAL A 61 14.72 6.56 -7.88
N ASN A 62 13.46 6.66 -8.30
CA ASN A 62 12.74 7.92 -8.41
C ASN A 62 13.54 8.98 -9.19
N GLY A 63 14.07 8.61 -10.35
CA GLY A 63 14.87 9.46 -11.23
C GLY A 63 16.34 9.66 -10.80
N ASN A 64 16.71 9.35 -9.56
CA ASN A 64 18.04 9.59 -9.03
C ASN A 64 18.94 8.35 -9.12
N GLN A 65 20.15 8.51 -9.60
CA GLN A 65 21.13 7.42 -9.70
C GLN A 65 21.60 6.99 -8.31
N ILE A 66 21.61 5.68 -8.07
CA ILE A 66 22.25 5.07 -6.90
C ILE A 66 23.76 4.96 -7.22
N THR A 67 24.57 5.53 -6.35
CA THR A 67 26.05 5.52 -6.48
C THR A 67 26.74 4.82 -5.32
N SER A 68 26.00 4.46 -4.25
CA SER A 68 26.52 3.82 -3.06
C SER A 68 26.10 2.35 -3.01
N PHE A 69 27.06 1.45 -3.10
CA PHE A 69 26.87 0.01 -3.13
C PHE A 69 27.74 -0.68 -2.07
N SER A 70 27.19 -1.74 -1.45
CA SER A 70 27.93 -2.66 -0.58
C SER A 70 28.67 -3.72 -1.40
N THR A 71 28.20 -3.99 -2.60
CA THR A 71 28.85 -4.82 -3.62
C THR A 71 28.67 -4.13 -4.96
N ALA A 72 29.74 -3.98 -5.72
CA ALA A 72 29.73 -3.42 -7.06
C ALA A 72 30.66 -4.23 -7.96
N THR A 73 30.08 -5.10 -8.76
CA THR A 73 30.76 -5.85 -9.82
C THR A 73 30.09 -5.52 -11.14
N TYR A 74 30.86 -5.07 -12.10
CA TYR A 74 30.36 -4.64 -13.41
C TYR A 74 30.82 -5.59 -14.52
N PRO A 75 30.09 -5.67 -15.64
CA PRO A 75 30.48 -6.52 -16.76
C PRO A 75 31.73 -5.96 -17.47
N ALA A 76 32.44 -6.79 -18.20
CA ALA A 76 33.47 -6.32 -19.15
C ALA A 76 32.80 -5.45 -20.24
N GLN A 77 33.60 -4.59 -20.88
CA GLN A 77 33.14 -3.83 -22.04
C GLN A 77 32.71 -4.76 -23.15
N ASP A 78 31.64 -4.39 -23.86
CA ASP A 78 31.04 -5.14 -24.96
C ASP A 78 30.62 -6.57 -24.63
N ASN A 79 30.47 -6.88 -23.32
CA ASN A 79 29.99 -8.18 -22.86
C ASN A 79 28.47 -8.27 -22.99
N ASN A 80 27.99 -9.35 -23.59
CA ASN A 80 26.56 -9.66 -23.65
C ASN A 80 26.03 -10.09 -22.29
N GLN A 81 24.85 -9.63 -21.93
CA GLN A 81 24.19 -9.94 -20.67
C GLN A 81 23.15 -11.05 -20.85
N GLN A 82 22.98 -11.87 -19.80
CA GLN A 82 22.14 -13.07 -19.85
C GLN A 82 20.65 -12.75 -20.07
N ALA A 83 20.21 -11.57 -19.70
CA ALA A 83 18.83 -11.13 -19.92
C ALA A 83 18.36 -11.26 -21.37
N ASN A 84 19.31 -11.34 -22.33
CA ASN A 84 19.00 -11.38 -23.77
C ASN A 84 19.60 -12.58 -24.52
N GLU A 85 20.40 -13.42 -23.89
CA GLU A 85 21.21 -14.40 -24.65
C GLU A 85 20.59 -15.80 -24.78
N ASN A 86 19.58 -16.13 -23.99
CA ASN A 86 19.16 -17.52 -23.93
C ASN A 86 17.66 -17.70 -24.18
N SER A 87 17.31 -18.18 -25.35
CA SER A 87 15.94 -18.52 -25.75
C SER A 87 15.26 -19.59 -24.88
N SER A 88 16.03 -20.25 -23.99
CA SER A 88 15.54 -21.26 -23.06
C SER A 88 15.21 -20.68 -21.66
N MET A 89 15.43 -19.38 -21.44
CA MET A 89 15.15 -18.75 -20.15
C MET A 89 13.74 -18.17 -20.12
N SER A 90 13.01 -18.50 -19.05
CA SER A 90 11.70 -17.89 -18.78
C SER A 90 11.87 -16.54 -18.11
N VAL A 91 11.17 -15.53 -18.59
CA VAL A 91 11.03 -14.25 -17.88
C VAL A 91 9.91 -14.39 -16.86
N THR A 92 10.15 -13.94 -15.64
CA THR A 92 9.13 -13.86 -14.59
C THR A 92 9.09 -12.49 -13.96
N VAL A 93 7.88 -12.01 -13.66
CA VAL A 93 7.62 -10.79 -12.92
C VAL A 93 6.86 -11.17 -11.65
N GLY A 94 7.35 -10.72 -10.49
CA GLY A 94 6.72 -11.00 -9.22
C GLY A 94 7.00 -12.36 -8.59
N GLY A 95 7.98 -13.11 -9.10
CA GLY A 95 8.32 -14.41 -8.53
C GLY A 95 9.59 -15.02 -9.11
N ARG A 96 9.90 -16.25 -8.68
CA ARG A 96 10.99 -17.04 -9.22
C ARG A 96 10.50 -18.42 -9.67
N THR A 97 10.54 -18.69 -10.96
CA THR A 97 10.02 -19.94 -11.55
C THR A 97 10.81 -21.19 -11.19
N ALA A 98 12.13 -21.08 -11.03
CA ALA A 98 13.00 -22.26 -10.84
C ALA A 98 12.72 -23.03 -9.55
N THR A 99 12.17 -22.41 -8.54
CA THR A 99 11.91 -22.98 -7.20
C THR A 99 10.50 -22.72 -6.69
N ASN A 100 9.65 -22.04 -7.49
CA ASN A 100 8.30 -21.64 -7.08
C ASN A 100 8.27 -20.95 -5.70
N ASP A 101 9.17 -20.00 -5.49
CA ASP A 101 9.33 -19.24 -4.26
C ASP A 101 9.67 -17.78 -4.54
N ALA A 102 9.95 -17.01 -3.49
CA ALA A 102 10.30 -15.59 -3.57
C ALA A 102 9.24 -14.76 -4.31
N TYR A 103 7.97 -15.01 -3.99
CA TYR A 103 6.86 -14.23 -4.53
C TYR A 103 6.91 -12.79 -4.02
N TRP A 104 6.48 -11.88 -4.88
CA TRP A 104 6.30 -10.49 -4.52
C TRP A 104 5.02 -10.33 -3.69
N ASP A 105 5.15 -9.82 -2.48
CA ASP A 105 4.04 -9.35 -1.65
C ASP A 105 4.03 -7.82 -1.67
N GLY A 106 3.26 -7.23 -2.57
CA GLY A 106 3.20 -5.79 -2.78
C GLY A 106 2.46 -5.46 -4.07
N GLN A 107 2.50 -4.18 -4.43
CA GLN A 107 1.86 -3.67 -5.63
C GLN A 107 2.90 -3.41 -6.72
N MET A 108 2.49 -3.53 -7.97
CA MET A 108 3.29 -3.20 -9.16
C MET A 108 2.45 -2.35 -10.11
N ALA A 109 3.10 -1.37 -10.74
CA ALA A 109 2.54 -0.59 -11.81
C ALA A 109 3.59 -0.43 -12.91
N HIS A 110 3.19 -0.61 -14.17
CA HIS A 110 4.05 -0.41 -15.34
C HIS A 110 5.40 -1.12 -15.25
N VAL A 111 5.50 -2.34 -15.74
CA VAL A 111 6.75 -3.06 -15.88
C VAL A 111 7.19 -3.02 -17.34
N HIS A 112 8.31 -2.36 -17.58
CA HIS A 112 8.94 -2.24 -18.90
C HIS A 112 10.21 -3.08 -18.98
N TYR A 113 10.37 -3.83 -20.04
CA TYR A 113 11.62 -4.46 -20.44
C TYR A 113 11.91 -4.05 -21.89
N SER A 114 13.02 -3.35 -22.11
CA SER A 114 13.43 -2.89 -23.44
C SER A 114 14.70 -3.60 -23.85
N ASP A 115 14.65 -4.25 -25.01
CA ASP A 115 15.76 -4.99 -25.60
C ASP A 115 16.50 -4.12 -26.63
N GLY A 116 17.84 -4.14 -26.54
CA GLY A 116 18.72 -3.42 -27.47
C GLY A 116 18.72 -1.89 -27.31
N GLN A 117 18.11 -1.36 -26.24
CA GLN A 117 18.04 0.07 -25.95
C GLN A 117 18.41 0.35 -24.50
N SER A 118 19.02 1.52 -24.25
CA SER A 118 19.47 1.95 -22.93
C SER A 118 18.88 3.33 -22.60
N TYR A 119 17.66 3.34 -22.01
CA TYR A 119 16.92 4.56 -21.73
C TYR A 119 17.28 5.19 -20.38
N ALA A 120 17.23 6.52 -20.31
CA ALA A 120 17.30 7.27 -19.05
C ALA A 120 15.99 7.14 -18.25
N PRO A 121 16.01 7.30 -16.91
CA PRO A 121 14.80 7.23 -16.10
C PRO A 121 13.73 8.27 -16.50
N SER A 122 14.14 9.44 -17.04
CA SER A 122 13.23 10.46 -17.56
C SER A 122 12.40 10.04 -18.79
N THR A 123 12.74 8.90 -19.42
CA THR A 123 11.88 8.30 -20.44
C THR A 123 10.59 7.75 -19.81
N PHE A 124 10.68 7.18 -18.60
CA PHE A 124 9.59 6.48 -17.92
C PHE A 124 8.90 7.30 -16.83
N GLY A 125 9.51 8.37 -16.36
CA GLY A 125 8.98 9.20 -15.30
C GLY A 125 9.42 10.65 -15.42
N GLU A 126 8.83 11.49 -14.60
CA GLU A 126 9.13 12.93 -14.53
C GLU A 126 8.84 13.46 -13.13
N THR A 127 9.37 14.62 -12.80
CA THR A 127 9.05 15.32 -11.55
C THR A 127 7.86 16.24 -11.80
N ASP A 128 6.81 16.11 -11.01
CA ASP A 128 5.63 16.97 -11.08
C ASP A 128 5.92 18.39 -10.52
N SER A 129 4.92 19.26 -10.57
CA SER A 129 5.02 20.65 -10.07
C SER A 129 5.26 20.74 -8.55
N ASN A 130 5.04 19.68 -7.81
CA ASN A 130 5.26 19.61 -6.35
C ASN A 130 6.61 18.98 -5.99
N GLY A 131 7.45 18.65 -6.99
CA GLY A 131 8.74 18.01 -6.76
C GLY A 131 8.67 16.50 -6.56
N VAL A 132 7.51 15.87 -6.79
CA VAL A 132 7.31 14.43 -6.66
C VAL A 132 7.61 13.73 -7.98
N TRP A 133 8.40 12.66 -7.92
CA TRP A 133 8.65 11.81 -9.09
C TRP A 133 7.43 10.94 -9.39
N ILE A 134 6.87 11.07 -10.58
CA ILE A 134 5.69 10.34 -11.05
C ILE A 134 6.00 9.57 -12.35
N PRO A 135 5.34 8.42 -12.60
CA PRO A 135 5.50 7.70 -13.85
C PRO A 135 4.77 8.39 -14.99
N LYS A 136 5.35 8.32 -16.19
CA LYS A 136 4.67 8.67 -17.44
C LYS A 136 3.72 7.55 -17.83
N THR A 137 2.49 7.88 -18.15
CA THR A 137 1.45 6.91 -18.53
C THR A 137 1.65 6.34 -19.92
N SER A 138 2.36 7.08 -20.80
CA SER A 138 2.61 6.71 -22.20
C SER A 138 4.04 7.09 -22.62
N PRO A 139 5.06 6.42 -22.07
CA PRO A 139 6.44 6.69 -22.46
C PRO A 139 6.70 6.27 -23.89
N THR A 140 7.53 7.04 -24.61
CA THR A 140 7.96 6.66 -25.97
C THR A 140 9.16 5.73 -25.86
N VAL A 141 8.95 4.45 -26.11
CA VAL A 141 9.93 3.38 -25.93
C VAL A 141 9.92 2.47 -27.14
N SER A 142 11.11 2.12 -27.66
CA SER A 142 11.28 0.98 -28.54
C SER A 142 11.59 -0.26 -27.70
N TYR A 143 10.78 -1.28 -27.78
CA TYR A 143 10.93 -2.48 -26.97
C TYR A 143 11.88 -3.53 -27.59
N GLY A 144 12.31 -3.33 -28.83
CA GLY A 144 13.12 -4.31 -29.55
C GLY A 144 12.37 -5.60 -29.83
N VAL A 145 13.13 -6.69 -30.07
CA VAL A 145 12.55 -7.97 -30.46
C VAL A 145 12.00 -8.76 -29.24
N ASN A 146 12.67 -8.66 -28.09
CA ASN A 146 12.38 -9.47 -26.90
C ASN A 146 11.75 -8.65 -25.76
N GLY A 147 11.52 -7.36 -25.96
CA GLY A 147 10.97 -6.48 -24.92
C GLY A 147 9.47 -6.65 -24.73
N PHE A 148 8.97 -6.14 -23.61
CA PHE A 148 7.54 -6.14 -23.28
C PHE A 148 7.17 -4.94 -22.40
N PHE A 149 5.86 -4.67 -22.31
CA PHE A 149 5.30 -3.67 -21.40
C PHE A 149 4.03 -4.20 -20.73
N LEU A 150 4.07 -4.44 -19.43
CA LEU A 150 2.91 -4.81 -18.64
C LEU A 150 2.32 -3.56 -18.00
N LYS A 151 1.12 -3.16 -18.44
CA LYS A 151 0.38 -2.03 -17.86
C LYS A 151 -0.43 -2.41 -16.63
N PHE A 152 -0.85 -3.68 -16.53
CA PHE A 152 -1.80 -4.18 -15.53
C PHE A 152 -3.18 -3.49 -15.57
N ASP A 153 -3.60 -2.98 -16.73
CA ASP A 153 -4.86 -2.26 -16.92
C ASP A 153 -6.03 -3.17 -17.35
N ASN A 154 -5.78 -4.48 -17.54
CA ASN A 154 -6.78 -5.48 -17.90
C ASN A 154 -6.85 -6.57 -16.81
N ASP A 155 -7.91 -6.53 -15.95
CA ASP A 155 -8.06 -7.47 -14.84
C ASP A 155 -8.33 -8.92 -15.29
N SER A 156 -8.80 -9.11 -16.53
CA SER A 156 -8.99 -10.43 -17.14
C SER A 156 -7.69 -11.01 -17.71
N ASN A 157 -6.67 -10.20 -17.90
CA ASN A 157 -5.37 -10.62 -18.43
C ASN A 157 -4.23 -9.72 -17.91
N MET A 158 -3.81 -9.93 -16.67
CA MET A 158 -2.75 -9.14 -16.03
C MET A 158 -1.36 -9.34 -16.67
N GLY A 159 -1.18 -10.41 -17.45
CA GLY A 159 0.04 -10.67 -18.21
C GLY A 159 0.06 -10.07 -19.63
N LEU A 160 -0.93 -9.25 -20.00
CA LEU A 160 -1.03 -8.66 -21.33
C LEU A 160 0.16 -7.73 -21.62
N ASP A 161 0.85 -8.02 -22.72
CA ASP A 161 1.91 -7.17 -23.27
C ASP A 161 1.32 -6.03 -24.09
N SER A 162 1.58 -4.80 -23.69
CA SER A 162 1.15 -3.57 -24.36
C SER A 162 2.25 -2.92 -25.21
N SER A 163 3.40 -3.58 -25.39
CA SER A 163 4.52 -3.08 -26.20
C SER A 163 4.30 -3.14 -27.71
N GLY A 164 3.38 -3.97 -28.16
CA GLY A 164 3.18 -4.33 -29.55
C GLY A 164 4.01 -5.53 -30.03
N GLN A 165 4.84 -6.12 -29.17
CA GLN A 165 5.65 -7.31 -29.49
C GLN A 165 4.89 -8.62 -29.25
N SER A 166 3.74 -8.57 -28.59
CA SER A 166 2.89 -9.74 -28.28
C SER A 166 3.54 -10.78 -27.34
N HIS A 167 4.41 -10.34 -26.44
CA HIS A 167 5.07 -11.17 -25.42
C HIS A 167 4.23 -11.26 -24.14
N ASN A 168 3.01 -11.78 -24.26
CA ASN A 168 2.12 -11.97 -23.11
C ASN A 168 2.73 -12.95 -22.10
N LEU A 169 2.68 -12.58 -20.82
CA LEU A 169 3.08 -13.45 -19.72
C LEU A 169 1.88 -14.25 -19.19
N THR A 170 2.09 -15.52 -18.91
CA THR A 170 1.09 -16.35 -18.23
C THR A 170 1.05 -16.01 -16.75
N THR A 171 -0.12 -15.66 -16.24
CA THR A 171 -0.30 -15.38 -14.80
C THR A 171 -0.44 -16.67 -14.01
N THR A 172 0.16 -16.73 -12.82
CA THR A 172 0.09 -17.83 -11.86
C THR A 172 -0.24 -17.30 -10.47
N GLY A 173 -1.08 -18.01 -9.73
CA GLY A 173 -1.54 -17.55 -8.40
C GLY A 173 -2.66 -16.52 -8.49
N THR A 174 -2.95 -15.87 -7.36
CA THR A 174 -3.98 -14.83 -7.29
C THR A 174 -3.33 -13.46 -7.49
N ILE A 175 -3.56 -12.89 -8.67
CA ILE A 175 -3.16 -11.50 -8.98
C ILE A 175 -4.43 -10.69 -9.07
N ILE A 176 -4.47 -9.56 -8.36
CA ILE A 176 -5.63 -8.66 -8.33
C ILE A 176 -5.27 -7.31 -8.92
N GLN A 177 -6.21 -6.71 -9.67
CA GLN A 177 -6.12 -5.32 -10.08
C GLN A 177 -6.81 -4.46 -9.03
N ASN A 178 -6.11 -3.48 -8.47
CA ASN A 178 -6.70 -2.52 -7.54
C ASN A 178 -6.58 -1.07 -8.07
N LYS A 179 -7.10 -0.11 -7.31
CA LYS A 179 -7.12 1.31 -7.69
C LYS A 179 -5.89 2.10 -7.22
N ASP A 180 -5.01 1.48 -6.44
CA ASP A 180 -3.77 2.13 -6.02
C ASP A 180 -2.79 2.27 -7.19
N THR A 181 -2.24 3.46 -7.33
CA THR A 181 -1.25 3.77 -8.35
C THR A 181 -0.19 4.70 -7.77
N PRO A 182 1.00 4.82 -8.39
CA PRO A 182 2.03 5.75 -7.94
C PRO A 182 1.58 7.22 -7.85
N THR A 183 0.53 7.62 -8.58
CA THR A 183 -0.03 8.98 -8.60
C THR A 183 -1.30 9.13 -7.75
N ASN A 184 -1.85 8.03 -7.27
CA ASN A 184 -3.00 8.00 -6.39
C ASN A 184 -2.85 6.84 -5.40
N ASN A 185 -2.01 7.06 -4.39
CA ASN A 185 -1.70 6.06 -3.39
C ASN A 185 -2.77 6.05 -2.30
N GLY A 186 -3.39 4.90 -2.08
CA GLY A 186 -4.34 4.68 -0.99
C GLY A 186 -3.67 4.64 0.37
N THR A 187 -4.47 4.86 1.40
CA THR A 187 -4.05 4.65 2.78
C THR A 187 -3.79 3.16 3.03
N VAL A 188 -2.74 2.86 3.77
CA VAL A 188 -2.37 1.50 4.18
C VAL A 188 -1.90 1.47 5.64
N ILE A 189 -1.87 0.28 6.24
CA ILE A 189 -1.36 0.10 7.60
C ILE A 189 0.13 0.49 7.64
N ASN A 190 0.47 1.42 8.53
CA ASN A 190 1.82 1.95 8.66
C ASN A 190 2.72 1.01 9.47
N LYS A 191 3.50 0.19 8.76
CA LYS A 191 4.44 -0.73 9.39
C LYS A 191 5.57 -0.04 10.14
N LEU A 192 5.89 1.22 9.82
CA LEU A 192 6.97 1.97 10.46
C LEU A 192 6.53 2.70 11.73
N ASP A 193 5.23 2.99 11.85
CA ASP A 193 4.63 3.65 13.03
C ASP A 193 4.06 2.64 14.04
N ARG A 194 4.74 1.54 14.25
CA ARG A 194 4.30 0.47 15.12
C ARG A 194 5.31 0.19 16.22
N ARG A 195 4.85 -0.48 17.28
CA ARG A 195 5.69 -0.94 18.38
C ARG A 195 6.31 -2.29 18.13
N THR A 196 7.32 -2.60 18.93
CA THR A 196 7.86 -3.95 19.07
C THR A 196 6.74 -4.92 19.44
N ASN A 197 6.56 -6.01 18.73
CA ASN A 197 5.49 -7.01 18.86
C ASN A 197 4.15 -6.65 18.19
N ASP A 198 4.20 -5.89 17.17
CA ASP A 198 3.13 -5.28 16.42
C ASP A 198 2.45 -6.19 15.41
N MET A 199 1.54 -5.58 14.65
CA MET A 199 0.81 -6.25 13.56
C MET A 199 1.73 -6.89 12.54
N THR A 200 1.39 -8.11 12.14
CA THR A 200 1.85 -8.66 10.86
C THR A 200 1.05 -8.00 9.74
N VAL A 201 1.73 -7.33 8.83
CA VAL A 201 1.12 -6.59 7.72
C VAL A 201 1.41 -7.29 6.43
N THR A 202 0.37 -7.60 5.66
CA THR A 202 0.41 -8.30 4.37
C THR A 202 -0.50 -7.64 3.34
N ASN A 203 -0.55 -8.18 2.12
CA ASN A 203 -1.37 -7.67 1.02
C ASN A 203 -1.12 -6.18 0.75
N ALA A 204 0.15 -5.82 0.58
CA ALA A 204 0.58 -4.44 0.32
C ALA A 204 0.08 -3.42 1.37
N GLY A 205 -0.03 -3.83 2.63
CA GLY A 205 -0.46 -2.94 3.71
C GLY A 205 -1.97 -2.90 3.97
N ASN A 206 -2.77 -3.65 3.24
CA ASN A 206 -4.22 -3.65 3.40
C ASN A 206 -4.74 -4.70 4.40
N THR A 207 -3.89 -5.61 4.87
CA THR A 207 -4.24 -6.61 5.88
C THR A 207 -3.29 -6.52 7.06
N GLY A 208 -3.85 -6.44 8.27
CA GLY A 208 -3.10 -6.43 9.52
C GLY A 208 -3.61 -7.46 10.50
N GLU A 209 -2.72 -8.35 10.98
CA GLU A 209 -2.98 -9.22 12.12
C GLU A 209 -2.33 -8.65 13.37
N THR A 210 -3.10 -8.45 14.43
CA THR A 210 -2.57 -7.97 15.72
C THR A 210 -1.72 -9.04 16.39
N ASN A 211 -0.73 -8.62 17.19
CA ASN A 211 0.05 -9.56 17.99
C ASN A 211 -0.61 -9.75 19.36
N ALA A 212 -0.56 -10.97 19.89
CA ALA A 212 -1.13 -11.35 21.18
C ALA A 212 -0.40 -10.78 22.41
N SER A 213 0.58 -9.92 22.26
CA SER A 213 1.42 -9.50 23.39
C SER A 213 1.06 -8.14 24.00
N VAL A 214 0.31 -7.28 23.30
CA VAL A 214 0.01 -5.91 23.73
C VAL A 214 -1.27 -5.35 23.10
N TYR A 215 -1.92 -4.41 23.79
CA TYR A 215 -3.08 -3.65 23.32
C TYR A 215 -2.67 -2.45 22.47
N THR A 216 -1.92 -2.59 21.43
CA THR A 216 -1.40 -1.41 20.73
C THR A 216 -2.22 -1.09 19.49
N PRO A 217 -2.69 0.17 19.31
CA PRO A 217 -3.29 0.60 18.06
C PRO A 217 -2.29 0.53 16.92
N GLY A 218 -2.71 -0.05 15.80
CA GLY A 218 -2.04 0.09 14.51
C GLY A 218 -2.62 1.31 13.79
N THR A 219 -1.76 2.24 13.36
CA THR A 219 -2.17 3.42 12.59
C THR A 219 -1.97 3.20 11.11
N MET A 220 -2.67 3.98 10.31
CA MET A 220 -2.46 4.08 8.87
C MET A 220 -1.45 5.20 8.55
N ASN A 221 -0.89 5.14 7.34
CA ASN A 221 0.18 6.06 6.92
C ASN A 221 -0.30 7.46 6.54
N LEU A 222 -1.55 7.61 6.09
CA LEU A 222 -2.12 8.91 5.75
C LEU A 222 -3.03 9.42 6.88
N GLY A 223 -3.00 10.71 7.12
CA GLY A 223 -3.87 11.44 8.01
C GLY A 223 -4.40 12.69 7.34
N ALA A 224 -5.44 13.30 7.94
CA ALA A 224 -6.05 14.53 7.47
C ALA A 224 -6.30 15.48 8.64
N ASP A 225 -6.29 16.79 8.36
CA ASP A 225 -6.58 17.88 9.30
C ASP A 225 -7.89 18.62 8.97
N SER A 226 -8.43 18.39 7.78
CA SER A 226 -9.64 19.02 7.22
C SER A 226 -10.32 18.07 6.25
N GLY A 227 -11.51 18.42 5.76
CA GLY A 227 -12.27 17.65 4.78
C GLY A 227 -13.07 16.49 5.36
N LYS A 228 -13.69 15.70 4.46
CA LYS A 228 -14.59 14.61 4.80
C LYS A 228 -14.11 13.31 4.17
N TRP A 229 -13.87 12.31 5.01
CA TRP A 229 -13.14 11.10 4.63
C TRP A 229 -13.94 9.85 4.97
N TYR A 230 -13.82 8.81 4.11
CA TYR A 230 -14.51 7.54 4.26
C TYR A 230 -13.58 6.36 3.97
N TRP A 231 -13.72 5.30 4.76
CA TRP A 231 -13.05 4.01 4.58
C TRP A 231 -13.83 2.87 5.23
N GLU A 232 -13.49 1.64 4.88
CA GLU A 232 -14.10 0.42 5.40
C GLU A 232 -13.07 -0.53 5.99
N ILE A 233 -13.41 -1.19 7.09
CA ILE A 233 -12.57 -2.19 7.75
C ILE A 233 -13.40 -3.43 8.01
N LYS A 234 -12.97 -4.58 7.46
CA LYS A 234 -13.57 -5.88 7.71
C LYS A 234 -12.83 -6.60 8.84
N VAL A 235 -13.55 -7.13 9.81
CA VAL A 235 -13.02 -8.07 10.79
C VAL A 235 -12.95 -9.44 10.12
N ALA A 236 -11.76 -9.87 9.70
CA ALA A 236 -11.58 -11.07 8.89
C ALA A 236 -11.52 -12.33 9.75
N SER A 237 -10.83 -12.28 10.89
CA SER A 237 -10.72 -13.42 11.82
C SER A 237 -10.30 -12.97 13.21
N LYS A 238 -10.43 -13.89 14.18
CA LYS A 238 -9.88 -13.77 15.54
C LYS A 238 -9.54 -15.14 16.10
N THR A 239 -8.65 -15.21 17.08
CA THR A 239 -8.29 -16.47 17.75
C THR A 239 -8.97 -16.65 19.11
N GLY A 240 -9.50 -15.57 19.71
CA GLY A 240 -10.22 -15.59 20.99
C GLY A 240 -11.73 -15.72 20.85
N ALA A 241 -12.42 -15.93 21.99
CA ALA A 241 -13.87 -15.99 22.02
C ALA A 241 -14.53 -14.59 21.96
N GLN A 242 -13.84 -13.56 22.45
CA GLN A 242 -14.38 -12.22 22.61
C GLN A 242 -14.18 -11.34 21.37
N ASP A 243 -15.08 -10.39 21.16
CA ASP A 243 -15.02 -9.41 20.05
C ASP A 243 -14.40 -8.08 20.53
N TRP A 244 -13.18 -8.15 21.02
CA TRP A 244 -12.43 -7.02 21.58
C TRP A 244 -11.84 -6.08 20.51
N HIS A 245 -12.51 -5.98 19.38
CA HIS A 245 -12.13 -5.10 18.26
C HIS A 245 -12.39 -3.64 18.61
N MET A 246 -11.41 -2.78 18.33
CA MET A 246 -11.57 -1.32 18.43
C MET A 246 -11.12 -0.69 17.13
N LEU A 247 -12.05 -0.06 16.42
CA LEU A 247 -11.83 0.58 15.13
C LEU A 247 -12.15 2.06 15.24
N GLY A 248 -11.34 2.93 14.62
CA GLY A 248 -11.61 4.36 14.72
C GLY A 248 -10.47 5.25 14.21
N ILE A 249 -10.17 6.30 14.96
CA ILE A 249 -9.19 7.33 14.60
C ILE A 249 -8.28 7.69 15.78
N MET A 250 -7.11 8.25 15.44
CA MET A 250 -6.10 8.65 16.41
C MET A 250 -5.38 9.91 15.93
N GLY A 251 -5.29 10.92 16.82
CA GLY A 251 -4.65 12.22 16.58
C GLY A 251 -3.29 12.38 17.24
N GLN A 252 -2.63 11.29 17.62
CA GLN A 252 -1.33 11.32 18.28
C GLN A 252 -0.42 10.18 17.83
N THR A 253 0.88 10.44 17.85
CA THR A 253 1.93 9.45 17.61
C THR A 253 2.50 8.88 18.90
N ARG A 254 2.00 9.29 20.07
CA ARG A 254 2.50 8.77 21.35
C ARG A 254 2.44 7.26 21.38
N ARG A 255 3.60 6.68 21.50
CA ARG A 255 3.81 5.24 21.60
C ARG A 255 3.71 4.79 23.05
N GLU A 256 2.56 4.96 23.65
CA GLU A 256 2.34 4.42 24.99
C GLU A 256 2.19 2.89 24.88
N SER A 257 2.89 2.16 25.75
CA SER A 257 2.76 0.71 25.80
C SER A 257 1.46 0.34 26.48
N ASN A 258 0.74 -0.64 25.92
CA ASN A 258 -0.42 -1.22 26.57
C ASN A 258 -1.67 -0.32 26.66
N VAL A 259 -1.89 0.52 25.65
CA VAL A 259 -3.12 1.31 25.51
C VAL A 259 -3.95 0.79 24.35
N TYR A 260 -5.27 0.65 24.57
CA TYR A 260 -6.21 0.36 23.50
C TYR A 260 -6.69 1.67 22.85
N LEU A 261 -7.22 1.57 21.63
CA LEU A 261 -7.76 2.74 20.92
C LEU A 261 -8.94 3.34 21.69
N GLY A 262 -8.87 4.65 21.97
CA GLY A 262 -9.85 5.37 22.79
C GLY A 262 -9.54 5.40 24.29
N GLN A 263 -8.40 4.87 24.74
CA GLN A 263 -7.99 4.92 26.14
C GLN A 263 -7.47 6.30 26.57
N VAL A 264 -6.87 7.04 25.64
CA VAL A 264 -6.33 8.39 25.92
C VAL A 264 -7.06 9.43 25.07
N ASP A 265 -6.87 10.71 25.42
CA ASP A 265 -7.37 11.82 24.64
C ASP A 265 -6.82 11.77 23.20
N ASP A 266 -7.51 12.37 22.25
CA ASP A 266 -7.22 12.34 20.81
C ASP A 266 -7.36 10.96 20.15
N GLN A 267 -7.97 9.99 20.84
CA GLN A 267 -8.34 8.69 20.30
C GLN A 267 -9.83 8.46 20.44
N TYR A 268 -10.44 7.97 19.35
CA TYR A 268 -11.85 7.64 19.31
C TYR A 268 -12.02 6.25 18.70
N GLY A 269 -12.56 5.32 19.49
CA GLY A 269 -12.75 3.93 19.10
C GLY A 269 -14.20 3.46 19.22
N TYR A 270 -14.66 2.66 18.26
CA TYR A 270 -15.90 1.89 18.34
C TYR A 270 -15.54 0.46 18.74
N TYR A 271 -16.15 -0.03 19.83
CA TYR A 271 -15.79 -1.30 20.48
C TYR A 271 -16.76 -2.43 20.11
N GLY A 272 -16.26 -3.47 19.49
CA GLY A 272 -17.07 -4.58 18.98
C GLY A 272 -17.82 -5.37 20.05
N GLN A 273 -17.21 -5.60 21.23
CA GLN A 273 -17.75 -6.47 22.26
C GLN A 273 -19.10 -5.97 22.85
N ASN A 274 -19.27 -4.67 22.99
CA ASN A 274 -20.44 -4.10 23.65
C ASN A 274 -21.12 -2.95 22.88
N GLY A 275 -20.62 -2.60 21.71
CA GLY A 275 -21.17 -1.53 20.87
C GLY A 275 -20.94 -0.11 21.39
N GLN A 276 -20.10 0.09 22.40
CA GLN A 276 -19.80 1.41 22.94
C GLN A 276 -18.76 2.16 22.09
N SER A 277 -18.84 3.49 22.09
CA SER A 277 -17.74 4.36 21.70
C SER A 277 -16.83 4.65 22.89
N TYR A 278 -15.50 4.72 22.65
CA TYR A 278 -14.50 5.00 23.67
C TYR A 278 -13.69 6.24 23.33
N HIS A 279 -13.51 7.11 24.35
CA HIS A 279 -12.67 8.28 24.32
C HIS A 279 -12.19 8.61 25.75
N GLY A 280 -10.90 8.87 25.96
CA GLY A 280 -10.33 9.17 27.29
C GLY A 280 -10.64 8.07 28.31
N ALA A 281 -10.52 6.80 27.94
CA ALA A 281 -10.85 5.61 28.72
C ALA A 281 -12.34 5.50 29.14
N THR A 282 -13.24 6.34 28.61
CA THR A 282 -14.66 6.36 28.94
C THR A 282 -15.46 5.74 27.81
N GLY A 283 -16.27 4.73 28.13
CA GLY A 283 -17.22 4.11 27.21
C GLY A 283 -18.58 4.79 27.26
N SER A 284 -19.19 5.07 26.10
CA SER A 284 -20.54 5.62 25.97
C SER A 284 -21.39 4.73 25.07
N THR A 285 -22.69 4.59 25.37
CA THR A 285 -23.62 3.86 24.52
C THR A 285 -23.63 4.48 23.12
N PHE A 286 -23.47 3.62 22.08
CA PHE A 286 -23.31 4.14 20.72
C PHE A 286 -24.03 3.29 19.66
N GLY A 287 -23.75 2.00 19.57
CA GLY A 287 -24.27 1.18 18.49
C GLY A 287 -24.34 -0.32 18.83
N ASP A 288 -24.45 -1.14 17.80
CA ASP A 288 -24.53 -2.59 17.92
C ASP A 288 -23.15 -3.23 18.18
N THR A 289 -23.14 -4.41 18.75
CA THR A 289 -21.92 -5.25 18.79
C THR A 289 -21.53 -5.69 17.38
N TYR A 290 -20.23 -5.92 17.17
CA TYR A 290 -19.73 -6.43 15.89
C TYR A 290 -18.55 -7.39 16.10
N GLY A 291 -18.32 -8.28 15.15
CA GLY A 291 -17.26 -9.29 15.19
C GLY A 291 -16.88 -9.79 13.82
N VAL A 292 -16.32 -11.01 13.78
CA VAL A 292 -15.84 -11.64 12.54
C VAL A 292 -16.92 -11.68 11.46
N GLY A 293 -16.56 -11.24 10.27
CA GLY A 293 -17.41 -11.14 9.09
C GLY A 293 -18.02 -9.74 8.86
N ASN A 294 -18.21 -8.94 9.92
CA ASN A 294 -18.77 -7.60 9.76
C ASN A 294 -17.78 -6.63 9.11
N ILE A 295 -18.33 -5.68 8.36
CA ILE A 295 -17.63 -4.54 7.77
C ILE A 295 -18.08 -3.29 8.50
N ILE A 296 -17.10 -2.58 9.05
CA ILE A 296 -17.33 -1.29 9.72
C ILE A 296 -16.83 -0.20 8.78
N GLY A 297 -17.77 0.66 8.35
CA GLY A 297 -17.41 1.87 7.64
C GLY A 297 -17.27 3.03 8.60
N VAL A 298 -16.31 3.89 8.30
CA VAL A 298 -16.00 5.08 9.09
C VAL A 298 -16.15 6.31 8.20
N ALA A 299 -16.97 7.27 8.64
CA ALA A 299 -17.10 8.56 7.99
C ALA A 299 -16.61 9.65 8.96
N MET A 300 -15.51 10.31 8.61
CA MET A 300 -14.85 11.34 9.41
C MET A 300 -15.06 12.70 8.76
N ASP A 301 -15.77 13.60 9.44
CA ASP A 301 -16.01 14.99 9.02
C ASP A 301 -15.18 15.93 9.89
N LEU A 302 -14.02 16.31 9.41
CA LEU A 302 -13.12 17.22 10.11
C LEU A 302 -13.56 18.69 10.00
N ASP A 303 -14.37 19.04 9.03
CA ASP A 303 -14.91 20.40 8.87
C ASP A 303 -15.91 20.73 9.97
N ASN A 304 -16.62 19.71 10.50
CA ASN A 304 -17.60 19.84 11.56
C ASN A 304 -17.18 19.11 12.86
N ASN A 305 -16.01 18.48 12.90
CA ASN A 305 -15.49 17.69 14.02
C ASN A 305 -16.47 16.57 14.44
N LYS A 306 -16.86 15.73 13.47
CA LYS A 306 -17.81 14.63 13.63
C LYS A 306 -17.23 13.33 13.12
N LEU A 307 -17.54 12.25 13.84
CA LEU A 307 -17.13 10.89 13.49
C LEU A 307 -18.36 9.97 13.52
N TYR A 308 -18.53 9.21 12.45
CA TYR A 308 -19.65 8.29 12.29
C TYR A 308 -19.13 6.89 11.97
N PHE A 309 -19.89 5.90 12.40
CA PHE A 309 -19.63 4.51 12.06
C PHE A 309 -20.89 3.86 11.49
N HIS A 310 -20.73 3.02 10.50
CA HIS A 310 -21.76 2.07 10.13
C HIS A 310 -21.28 0.63 10.33
N LYS A 311 -22.22 -0.28 10.59
CA LYS A 311 -22.02 -1.72 10.58
C LYS A 311 -22.79 -2.28 9.40
N ASP A 312 -22.10 -2.92 8.46
CA ASP A 312 -22.67 -3.56 7.28
C ASP A 312 -23.67 -2.63 6.52
N GLY A 313 -23.30 -1.34 6.36
CA GLY A 313 -24.07 -0.32 5.67
C GLY A 313 -25.10 0.42 6.54
N VAL A 314 -25.36 0.02 7.78
CA VAL A 314 -26.31 0.68 8.68
C VAL A 314 -25.56 1.58 9.65
N TYR A 315 -25.77 2.91 9.54
CA TYR A 315 -25.15 3.88 10.45
C TYR A 315 -25.64 3.69 11.88
N GLN A 316 -24.66 3.65 12.80
CA GLN A 316 -24.92 3.45 14.22
C GLN A 316 -25.43 4.74 14.88
N ASN A 317 -26.13 4.60 16.01
CA ASN A 317 -26.74 5.74 16.74
C ASN A 317 -27.66 6.61 15.86
N SER A 318 -28.34 6.01 14.87
CA SER A 318 -29.12 6.73 13.85
C SER A 318 -28.33 7.83 13.15
N GLY A 319 -27.04 7.59 12.91
CA GLY A 319 -26.11 8.57 12.34
C GLY A 319 -26.45 9.01 10.93
N ASP A 320 -26.35 10.32 10.69
CA ASP A 320 -26.44 10.92 9.37
C ASP A 320 -25.16 11.74 9.08
N PRO A 321 -24.19 11.18 8.35
CA PRO A 321 -22.95 11.89 8.00
C PRO A 321 -23.19 13.16 7.17
N THR A 322 -24.35 13.30 6.53
CA THR A 322 -24.68 14.48 5.72
C THR A 322 -25.30 15.63 6.53
N SER A 323 -25.54 15.42 7.84
CA SER A 323 -26.15 16.41 8.72
C SER A 323 -25.26 17.61 9.09
N GLY A 324 -24.02 17.64 8.61
CA GLY A 324 -23.08 18.75 8.82
C GLY A 324 -22.82 19.06 10.30
N SER A 325 -22.92 20.34 10.67
CA SER A 325 -22.65 20.77 12.05
C SER A 325 -23.67 20.24 13.06
N THR A 326 -24.90 19.85 12.65
CA THR A 326 -25.87 19.21 13.51
C THR A 326 -25.34 17.92 14.11
N GLY A 327 -24.61 17.13 13.32
CA GLY A 327 -23.91 15.92 13.80
C GLY A 327 -24.88 14.85 14.31
N THR A 328 -26.01 14.62 13.60
CA THR A 328 -27.01 13.61 13.99
C THR A 328 -26.34 12.25 14.17
N GLY A 329 -26.41 11.67 15.38
CA GLY A 329 -25.85 10.38 15.74
C GLY A 329 -24.29 10.31 15.75
N ALA A 330 -23.60 11.42 15.52
CA ALA A 330 -22.15 11.49 15.50
C ALA A 330 -21.53 11.36 16.90
N ILE A 331 -20.30 10.90 16.92
CA ILE A 331 -19.34 11.16 18.00
C ILE A 331 -18.71 12.53 17.72
N SER A 332 -18.81 13.48 18.66
CA SER A 332 -18.08 14.74 18.55
C SER A 332 -16.60 14.50 18.88
N ILE A 333 -15.72 14.96 18.01
CA ILE A 333 -14.27 14.82 18.18
C ILE A 333 -13.61 16.18 18.42
N THR A 334 -12.45 16.18 19.03
CA THR A 334 -11.61 17.39 19.16
C THR A 334 -11.19 17.86 17.77
N ALA A 335 -11.08 19.16 17.53
CA ALA A 335 -10.59 19.68 16.26
C ALA A 335 -9.18 19.15 15.98
N ALA A 336 -8.88 18.78 14.73
CA ALA A 336 -7.57 18.22 14.36
C ALA A 336 -6.41 19.12 14.79
N SER A 337 -6.54 20.44 14.64
CA SER A 337 -5.54 21.43 15.04
C SER A 337 -5.22 21.46 16.56
N ALA A 338 -6.07 20.86 17.38
CA ALA A 338 -5.88 20.79 18.84
C ALA A 338 -5.36 19.40 19.28
N THR A 339 -5.17 18.46 18.36
CA THR A 339 -4.53 17.17 18.64
C THR A 339 -3.01 17.30 18.67
N GLU A 340 -2.32 16.33 19.25
CA GLU A 340 -0.85 16.34 19.34
C GLU A 340 -0.16 16.44 17.97
N ASP A 341 -0.68 15.72 16.96
CA ASP A 341 -0.10 15.69 15.61
C ASP A 341 -0.66 16.77 14.68
N GLY A 342 -1.74 17.44 15.04
CA GLY A 342 -2.44 18.37 14.17
C GLY A 342 -3.33 17.73 13.11
N PHE A 343 -3.49 16.40 13.13
CA PHE A 343 -4.33 15.64 12.18
C PHE A 343 -4.76 14.29 12.77
N TYR A 344 -5.80 13.70 12.18
CA TYR A 344 -6.25 12.36 12.52
C TYR A 344 -5.85 11.32 11.47
N ARG A 345 -5.51 10.12 11.94
CA ARG A 345 -5.29 8.92 11.13
C ARG A 345 -6.32 7.85 11.45
N PRO A 346 -6.73 7.03 10.48
CA PRO A 346 -7.42 5.77 10.78
C PRO A 346 -6.57 4.88 11.69
N ALA A 347 -7.23 4.19 12.62
CA ALA A 347 -6.56 3.32 13.56
C ALA A 347 -7.38 2.06 13.86
N ILE A 348 -6.68 0.97 14.14
CA ILE A 348 -7.25 -0.33 14.51
C ILE A 348 -6.54 -0.87 15.76
N SER A 349 -7.27 -1.49 16.66
CA SER A 349 -6.73 -2.12 17.86
C SER A 349 -7.53 -3.36 18.22
N TYR A 350 -6.92 -4.30 18.93
CA TYR A 350 -7.58 -5.42 19.55
C TYR A 350 -7.25 -5.41 21.04
N TYR A 351 -8.29 -5.33 21.86
CA TYR A 351 -8.13 -5.22 23.32
C TYR A 351 -7.87 -6.57 23.95
N ASP A 352 -6.78 -7.24 23.59
CA ASP A 352 -6.33 -8.49 24.20
C ASP A 352 -4.82 -8.70 24.02
N SER A 353 -4.17 -9.14 25.10
CA SER A 353 -2.75 -9.49 25.11
C SER A 353 -2.49 -10.98 24.86
N THR A 354 -3.52 -11.81 24.70
CA THR A 354 -3.39 -13.26 24.59
C THR A 354 -3.89 -13.85 23.28
N THR A 355 -4.74 -13.13 22.58
CA THR A 355 -5.35 -13.55 21.32
C THR A 355 -5.11 -12.51 20.23
N LYS A 356 -5.40 -12.87 18.99
CA LYS A 356 -5.16 -12.06 17.80
C LYS A 356 -6.43 -11.80 17.02
N ALA A 357 -6.47 -10.71 16.26
CA ALA A 357 -7.48 -10.43 15.26
C ALA A 357 -6.83 -9.98 13.95
N THR A 358 -7.45 -10.36 12.84
CA THR A 358 -7.04 -9.95 11.50
C THR A 358 -8.06 -8.96 10.93
N TYR A 359 -7.57 -7.84 10.45
CA TYR A 359 -8.34 -6.78 9.80
C TYR A 359 -7.93 -6.63 8.35
N GLN A 360 -8.93 -6.42 7.50
CA GLN A 360 -8.75 -6.13 6.08
C GLN A 360 -9.35 -4.76 5.79
N CYS A 361 -8.50 -3.82 5.35
CA CYS A 361 -8.87 -2.43 5.15
C CYS A 361 -9.11 -2.13 3.67
N ASN A 362 -10.20 -1.46 3.36
CA ASN A 362 -10.50 -0.90 2.05
C ASN A 362 -10.54 0.63 2.14
N PHE A 363 -9.52 1.28 1.59
CA PHE A 363 -9.44 2.74 1.45
C PHE A 363 -9.82 3.20 0.04
N GLY A 364 -10.69 2.43 -0.64
CA GLY A 364 -11.19 2.72 -1.97
C GLY A 364 -10.50 1.93 -3.09
N ASN A 365 -9.69 0.95 -2.76
CA ASN A 365 -9.04 0.06 -3.73
C ASN A 365 -9.95 -1.08 -4.22
N GLY A 366 -11.08 -1.33 -3.55
CA GLY A 366 -12.07 -2.32 -3.96
C GLY A 366 -11.82 -3.74 -3.46
N TYR A 367 -10.98 -3.90 -2.44
CA TYR A 367 -10.65 -5.22 -1.88
C TYR A 367 -10.55 -5.20 -0.35
N PHE A 368 -10.98 -6.30 0.26
CA PHE A 368 -10.67 -6.69 1.62
C PHE A 368 -9.62 -7.82 1.56
N GLY A 369 -8.36 -7.48 1.84
CA GLY A 369 -7.23 -8.36 1.57
C GLY A 369 -7.12 -8.69 0.08
N THR A 370 -7.35 -9.95 -0.29
CA THR A 370 -7.43 -10.41 -1.69
C THR A 370 -8.86 -10.60 -2.19
N THR A 371 -9.87 -10.40 -1.34
CA THR A 371 -11.28 -10.57 -1.71
C THR A 371 -11.84 -9.27 -2.28
N LYS A 372 -12.30 -9.33 -3.53
CA LYS A 372 -12.97 -8.19 -4.18
C LYS A 372 -14.30 -7.90 -3.46
N ILE A 373 -14.68 -6.63 -3.38
CA ILE A 373 -16.00 -6.20 -2.92
C ILE A 373 -17.11 -6.90 -3.74
N THR A 374 -18.27 -7.12 -3.12
CA THR A 374 -19.38 -7.83 -3.76
C THR A 374 -20.01 -7.00 -4.87
N SER A 375 -20.26 -5.72 -4.55
CA SER A 375 -20.71 -4.70 -5.52
C SER A 375 -20.23 -3.34 -5.06
N ALA A 376 -19.91 -2.46 -6.00
CA ALA A 376 -19.48 -1.12 -5.64
C ALA A 376 -20.68 -0.28 -5.14
N GLY A 377 -20.54 0.27 -3.93
CA GLY A 377 -21.42 1.30 -3.42
C GLY A 377 -21.37 2.59 -4.26
N SER A 378 -22.39 3.43 -4.11
CA SER A 378 -22.47 4.72 -4.80
C SER A 378 -21.51 5.76 -4.20
N ASN A 379 -21.34 6.90 -4.89
CA ASN A 379 -20.57 8.08 -4.48
C ASN A 379 -19.06 7.85 -4.21
N GLY A 380 -18.48 6.76 -4.66
CA GLY A 380 -17.05 6.46 -4.44
C GLY A 380 -16.09 7.39 -5.18
N ASN A 381 -16.56 8.23 -6.12
CA ASN A 381 -15.76 9.20 -6.89
C ASN A 381 -14.49 8.59 -7.53
N GLY A 382 -14.66 7.38 -8.10
CA GLY A 382 -13.57 6.59 -8.70
C GLY A 382 -12.90 5.61 -7.75
N SER A 383 -13.15 5.70 -6.45
CA SER A 383 -12.81 4.70 -5.45
C SER A 383 -13.91 3.63 -5.35
N LEU A 384 -13.57 2.43 -4.90
CA LEU A 384 -14.46 1.28 -4.83
C LEU A 384 -14.62 0.81 -3.38
N PHE A 385 -15.85 0.92 -2.87
CA PHE A 385 -16.24 0.51 -1.53
C PHE A 385 -17.39 -0.51 -1.59
N GLU A 386 -17.54 -1.35 -0.57
CA GLU A 386 -18.67 -2.30 -0.47
C GLU A 386 -19.99 -1.57 -0.30
N PHE A 387 -20.00 -0.48 0.50
CA PHE A 387 -21.20 0.30 0.82
C PHE A 387 -21.15 1.71 0.22
N ASP A 388 -22.30 2.39 0.24
CA ASP A 388 -22.43 3.75 -0.26
C ASP A 388 -21.59 4.73 0.57
N VAL A 389 -20.79 5.52 -0.11
CA VAL A 389 -20.06 6.63 0.50
C VAL A 389 -21.03 7.78 0.75
N PRO A 390 -21.06 8.40 1.93
CA PRO A 390 -21.90 9.57 2.16
C PRO A 390 -21.58 10.71 1.18
N THR A 391 -22.59 11.42 0.74
CA THR A 391 -22.40 12.55 -0.19
C THR A 391 -21.42 13.57 0.39
N GLY A 392 -20.42 13.95 -0.39
CA GLY A 392 -19.37 14.91 0.01
C GLY A 392 -18.20 14.28 0.77
N TYR A 393 -18.17 12.96 0.97
CA TYR A 393 -17.04 12.25 1.52
C TYR A 393 -16.18 11.61 0.41
N TYR A 394 -14.92 11.45 0.68
CA TYR A 394 -13.92 10.92 -0.26
C TYR A 394 -13.08 9.83 0.39
N ALA A 395 -12.54 8.93 -0.43
CA ALA A 395 -11.54 7.98 0.01
C ALA A 395 -10.28 8.73 0.51
N LEU A 396 -9.73 8.27 1.63
CA LEU A 396 -8.48 8.83 2.15
C LEU A 396 -7.30 8.30 1.31
N ASN A 397 -6.90 9.06 0.31
CA ASN A 397 -5.77 8.77 -0.58
C ASN A 397 -5.06 10.07 -0.97
N THR A 398 -3.87 9.95 -1.56
CA THR A 398 -3.01 11.11 -1.85
C THR A 398 -3.62 12.10 -2.85
N LYS A 399 -4.41 11.61 -3.82
CA LYS A 399 -5.09 12.48 -4.79
C LYS A 399 -6.18 13.30 -4.11
N ASN A 400 -7.05 12.64 -3.35
CA ASN A 400 -8.16 13.33 -2.69
C ASN A 400 -7.68 14.26 -1.57
N LEU A 401 -6.61 13.88 -0.84
CA LEU A 401 -5.97 14.79 0.13
C LEU A 401 -5.51 16.10 -0.54
N LYS A 402 -4.95 16.02 -1.73
CA LYS A 402 -4.55 17.21 -2.49
C LYS A 402 -5.74 18.04 -2.98
N ASP A 403 -6.84 17.38 -3.34
CA ASP A 403 -7.98 18.02 -4.01
C ASP A 403 -9.06 18.52 -3.02
N GLN A 404 -9.08 18.01 -1.77
CA GLN A 404 -10.15 18.21 -0.79
C GLN A 404 -9.70 18.75 0.58
N SER A 405 -8.40 18.89 0.83
CA SER A 405 -7.85 19.47 2.08
C SER A 405 -7.37 20.90 1.92
#